data_69b76602e3054632a354a202c542a8a1
#
_entry.id   69b76602e3054632a354a202c542a8a1
#
_cell.length_a   1.000
_cell.length_b   1.000
_cell.length_c   1.000
_cell.angle_alpha   90.00
_cell.angle_beta   90.00
_cell.angle_gamma   90.00
#
_symmetry.space_group_name_H-M   'P 1'
#
loop_
_entity.id
_entity.type
_entity.pdbx_description
1 polymer ?
#
loop_
_entity_poly.entity_id
_entity_poly.type
_entity_poly.pdbx_seq_one_letter_code
_entity_poly.pdbx_strand_id
1 'polypeptide(L)' 'MIVWTWRWKDDDGIRYTERFYDDGSRLVTEEHPDFIWDYRITKDGQRLAEVHMPTFKDDDNP' A
#
# COMPACT_ATOMS: atom_id res chain seq x y z
N MET A 1 -0.09 -14.41 -7.83
CA MET A 1 0.78 -13.77 -8.83
C MET A 1 0.21 -12.42 -9.20
N ILE A 2 1.06 -11.41 -9.30
CA ILE A 2 0.62 -10.08 -9.65
C ILE A 2 0.34 -10.01 -11.13
N VAL A 3 -0.84 -9.54 -11.50
CA VAL A 3 -1.19 -9.43 -12.91
C VAL A 3 -1.24 -7.99 -13.39
N TRP A 4 -1.24 -7.04 -12.48
CA TRP A 4 -1.33 -5.64 -12.87
C TRP A 4 -0.82 -4.77 -11.73
N THR A 5 -0.14 -3.69 -12.05
CA THR A 5 0.32 -2.74 -11.04
C THR A 5 -0.09 -1.36 -11.50
N TRP A 6 -0.70 -0.61 -10.60
CA TRP A 6 -1.18 0.73 -10.90
C TRP A 6 -0.54 1.67 -9.89
N ARG A 7 -0.01 2.79 -10.34
CA ARG A 7 0.61 3.77 -9.47
C ARG A 7 0.01 5.12 -9.75
N TRP A 8 -0.27 5.86 -8.70
CA TRP A 8 -0.82 7.18 -8.87
C TRP A 8 -0.51 8.02 -7.63
N LYS A 9 -0.76 9.31 -7.72
CA LYS A 9 -0.47 10.22 -6.64
C LYS A 9 -1.64 11.17 -6.50
N ASP A 10 -2.06 11.48 -5.27
CA ASP A 10 -3.17 12.35 -5.09
C ASP A 10 -2.71 13.79 -4.94
N ASP A 11 -3.62 14.69 -4.69
CA ASP A 11 -3.30 16.10 -4.63
C ASP A 11 -2.47 16.45 -3.42
N ASP A 12 -2.48 15.63 -2.41
CA ASP A 12 -1.69 15.88 -1.22
C ASP A 12 -0.30 15.30 -1.36
N GLY A 13 0.01 14.70 -2.46
CA GLY A 13 1.33 14.14 -2.67
C GLY A 13 1.50 12.73 -2.14
N ILE A 14 0.43 12.10 -1.70
CA ILE A 14 0.51 10.72 -1.22
C ILE A 14 0.58 9.82 -2.44
N ARG A 15 1.54 8.92 -2.44
CA ARG A 15 1.72 8.01 -3.55
C ARG A 15 1.06 6.70 -3.24
N TYR A 16 0.37 6.17 -4.24
CA TYR A 16 -0.34 4.91 -4.08
C TYR A 16 0.20 3.91 -5.08
N THR A 17 0.38 2.68 -4.65
CA THR A 17 0.72 1.57 -5.54
C THR A 17 -0.29 0.48 -5.27
N GLU A 18 -1.00 0.07 -6.30
CA GLU A 18 -2.00 -0.99 -6.16
C GLU A 18 -1.53 -2.15 -7.00
N ARG A 19 -1.35 -3.30 -6.37
CA ARG A 19 -0.93 -4.50 -7.06
C ARG A 19 -2.09 -5.46 -7.08
N PHE A 20 -2.52 -5.81 -8.28
CA PHE A 20 -3.68 -6.66 -8.46
C PHE A 20 -3.21 -8.09 -8.68
N TYR A 21 -3.83 -9.02 -8.00
CA TYR A 21 -3.45 -10.40 -8.04
C TYR A 21 -4.45 -11.22 -8.84
N ASP A 22 -4.02 -12.38 -9.29
CA ASP A 22 -4.86 -13.21 -10.17
C ASP A 22 -6.03 -13.83 -9.41
N ASP A 23 -6.05 -13.76 -8.09
CA ASP A 23 -7.19 -14.27 -7.35
C ASP A 23 -8.26 -13.19 -7.16
N GLY A 24 -8.06 -12.02 -7.72
CA GLY A 24 -9.03 -10.95 -7.62
C GLY A 24 -8.78 -10.00 -6.46
N SER A 25 -7.79 -10.27 -5.65
CA SER A 25 -7.47 -9.38 -4.55
C SER A 25 -6.46 -8.35 -5.00
N ARG A 26 -6.21 -7.36 -4.17
CA ARG A 26 -5.16 -6.38 -4.48
C ARG A 26 -4.53 -5.90 -3.19
N LEU A 27 -3.30 -5.48 -3.29
CA LEU A 27 -2.57 -4.92 -2.19
C LEU A 27 -2.34 -3.45 -2.49
N VAL A 28 -2.75 -2.59 -1.58
CA VAL A 28 -2.59 -1.16 -1.77
C VAL A 28 -1.52 -0.68 -0.82
N THR A 29 -0.58 0.08 -1.33
CA THR A 29 0.48 0.68 -0.54
C THR A 29 0.35 2.18 -0.65
N GLU A 30 0.25 2.85 0.48
CA GLU A 30 0.19 4.32 0.51
C GLU A 30 1.49 4.82 1.09
N GLU A 31 2.19 5.67 0.36
CA GLU A 31 3.44 6.23 0.83
C GLU A 31 3.20 7.65 1.28
N HIS A 32 3.23 7.84 2.56
CA HIS A 32 3.07 9.15 3.17
C HIS A 32 4.46 9.70 3.51
N PRO A 33 4.58 10.97 3.80
CA PRO A 33 5.89 11.53 4.11
C PRO A 33 6.56 10.87 5.31
N ASP A 34 5.75 10.43 6.28
CA ASP A 34 6.31 9.90 7.51
C ASP A 34 6.22 8.41 7.63
N PHE A 35 5.45 7.74 6.83
CA PHE A 35 5.26 6.30 7.00
C PHE A 35 4.72 5.69 5.74
N ILE A 36 4.72 4.38 5.68
CA ILE A 36 4.17 3.61 4.57
C ILE A 36 3.09 2.71 5.15
N TRP A 37 1.95 2.71 4.50
CA TRP A 37 0.79 1.97 4.99
C TRP A 37 0.36 0.98 3.92
N ASP A 38 0.17 -0.28 4.31
CA ASP A 38 -0.27 -1.32 3.38
C ASP A 38 -1.57 -1.91 3.85
N TYR A 39 -2.42 -2.25 2.92
CA TYR A 39 -3.61 -3.01 3.26
C TYR A 39 -4.04 -3.82 2.04
N ARG A 40 -4.75 -4.90 2.29
CA ARG A 40 -5.19 -5.79 1.23
C ARG A 40 -6.69 -5.67 1.07
N ILE A 41 -7.17 -5.69 -0.16
CA ILE A 41 -8.59 -5.69 -0.45
C ILE A 41 -8.89 -7.03 -1.11
N THR A 42 -9.77 -7.83 -0.50
CA THR A 42 -10.08 -9.13 -1.02
C THR A 42 -10.91 -8.98 -2.27
N LYS A 43 -11.09 -10.08 -2.99
CA LYS A 43 -11.85 -10.00 -4.20
C LYS A 43 -13.28 -9.61 -3.93
N ASP A 44 -13.80 -9.83 -2.71
CA ASP A 44 -15.13 -9.43 -2.35
C ASP A 44 -15.19 -7.97 -1.94
N GLY A 45 -14.09 -7.28 -1.93
CA GLY A 45 -14.05 -5.87 -1.56
C GLY A 45 -13.81 -5.61 -0.09
N GLN A 46 -13.53 -6.64 0.68
CA GLN A 46 -13.31 -6.48 2.08
C GLN A 46 -11.90 -6.00 2.34
N ARG A 47 -11.74 -5.04 3.20
CA ARG A 47 -10.44 -4.47 3.48
C ARG A 47 -9.82 -5.16 4.67
N LEU A 48 -8.63 -5.72 4.48
CA LEU A 48 -7.90 -6.37 5.53
C LEU A 48 -6.67 -5.54 5.81
N ALA A 49 -6.60 -4.96 6.96
CA ALA A 49 -5.47 -4.13 7.31
C ALA A 49 -4.26 -5.00 7.50
N GLU A 50 -3.18 -4.69 6.82
CA GLU A 50 -1.95 -5.35 7.02
C GLU A 50 -1.10 -4.37 7.73
N VAL A 51 -0.87 -4.57 8.96
CA VAL A 51 -0.16 -3.64 9.71
C VAL A 51 1.27 -3.72 9.45
N HIS A 52 1.84 -2.67 8.99
CA HIS A 52 3.24 -2.59 8.81
C HIS A 52 3.75 -1.56 9.74
N MET A 53 4.86 -1.79 10.28
CA MET A 53 5.48 -0.81 11.08
C MET A 53 5.80 0.36 10.25
N PRO A 54 5.59 1.53 10.71
CA PRO A 54 5.94 2.69 9.96
C PRO A 54 7.41 2.66 9.69
N THR A 55 7.77 3.08 8.55
CA THR A 55 9.13 3.10 8.17
C THR A 55 9.64 4.43 8.44
N PHE A 56 10.27 4.67 9.53
CA PHE A 56 10.79 5.95 9.79
C PHE A 56 12.16 5.95 9.45
N LYS A 57 12.58 6.85 8.70
CA LYS A 57 13.89 6.94 8.34
C LYS A 57 14.66 7.14 9.51
N ASP A 58 14.12 7.57 10.48
CA ASP A 58 14.85 7.88 11.50
C ASP A 58 15.15 6.79 12.29
N ASP A 59 14.52 5.91 12.21
CA ASP A 59 14.77 4.91 12.94
C ASP A 59 16.05 4.52 12.82
N ASP A 60 16.56 5.00 12.15
CA ASP A 60 17.80 4.70 12.07
C ASP A 60 18.53 5.58 12.68
N ASN A 61 18.12 6.07 13.10
CA ASN A 61 18.69 6.67 13.59
C ASN A 61 19.05 6.66 14.34
N PRO A 62 19.29 6.61 14.49
CA PRO A 62 19.64 6.45 15.24
C PRO A 62 20.13 6.80 15.73
#